data_8be88362876214b110b97dade6e5af46
#
_entry.id   8be88362876214b110b97dade6e5af46
#
_cell.length_a   1.000
_cell.length_b   1.000
_cell.length_c   1.000
_cell.angle_alpha   90.00
_cell.angle_beta   90.00
_cell.angle_gamma   90.00
#
_symmetry.space_group_name_H-M   'P 1'
#
loop_
_entity.id
_entity.type
_entity.pdbx_description
1 polymer ?
#
loop_
_entity_poly.entity_id
_entity_poly.type
_entity_poly.pdbx_seq_one_letter_code
_entity_poly.pdbx_strand_id
1 'polypeptide(L)'
;MCFCFFRFVIKYAYMSHCFLSTELLPKLNTLGCFVEKKRKLRLLNIKFGSFASSYSPSDPHATVVKCAHLARDMDYEYFAVQNLGDCWTDKDIVDNYDKHGKALPQNCVGGVGASYTNFVYRRRPESSVSTSRSHI
;
A
#
# COMPACT_ATOMS: atom_id res chain seq x y z
N MET A 1 -9.99 8.72 -15.35
CA MET A 1 -9.95 8.64 -16.80
C MET A 1 -8.86 9.53 -17.33
N CYS A 2 -8.14 9.05 -18.29
CA CYS A 2 -7.07 9.82 -18.87
C CYS A 2 -7.49 10.41 -20.17
N PHE A 3 -7.28 11.73 -20.35
CA PHE A 3 -7.55 12.35 -21.59
C PHE A 3 -6.25 12.45 -22.34
N CYS A 4 -5.97 11.53 -23.16
CA CYS A 4 -4.68 11.45 -23.79
C CYS A 4 -4.70 11.87 -25.23
N PHE A 5 -5.75 12.51 -25.71
CA PHE A 5 -5.87 12.70 -27.12
C PHE A 5 -5.92 14.09 -27.59
N PHE A 6 -5.80 15.07 -26.79
CA PHE A 6 -5.99 16.33 -27.24
C PHE A 6 -5.03 16.83 -28.21
N ARG A 7 -3.77 16.82 -28.04
CA ARG A 7 -2.86 17.49 -28.85
C ARG A 7 -1.87 16.56 -29.36
N PHE A 8 -1.33 16.87 -30.50
CA PHE A 8 -0.43 16.02 -31.13
C PHE A 8 0.80 15.82 -30.33
N VAL A 9 1.41 16.88 -29.92
CA VAL A 9 2.66 16.81 -29.26
C VAL A 9 2.54 16.27 -27.87
N ILE A 10 1.56 16.76 -27.16
CA ILE A 10 1.33 16.36 -25.84
C ILE A 10 0.76 14.98 -25.77
N LYS A 11 0.18 14.54 -26.83
CA LYS A 11 -0.50 13.31 -26.90
C LYS A 11 0.40 12.14 -26.55
N TYR A 12 1.57 12.10 -27.07
CA TYR A 12 2.44 10.98 -26.83
C TYR A 12 2.87 10.92 -25.37
N ALA A 13 3.23 12.03 -24.81
CA ALA A 13 3.63 12.07 -23.44
C ALA A 13 2.49 11.64 -22.53
N TYR A 14 1.31 12.14 -22.87
CA TYR A 14 0.16 11.82 -22.08
C TYR A 14 -0.17 10.35 -22.17
N MET A 15 -0.13 9.78 -23.32
CA MET A 15 -0.46 8.39 -23.48
C MET A 15 0.51 7.49 -22.75
N SER A 16 1.79 7.80 -22.82
CA SER A 16 2.77 7.07 -22.10
C SER A 16 2.53 7.12 -20.62
N HIS A 17 2.23 8.28 -20.12
CA HIS A 17 2.02 8.46 -18.71
C HIS A 17 0.76 7.75 -18.24
N CYS A 18 -0.30 7.85 -18.97
CA CYS A 18 -1.52 7.17 -18.63
C CYS A 18 -1.35 5.66 -18.66
N PHE A 19 -0.66 5.18 -19.65
CA PHE A 19 -0.47 3.78 -19.79
C PHE A 19 0.37 3.25 -18.64
N LEU A 20 1.42 3.95 -18.27
CA LEU A 20 2.24 3.53 -17.17
C LEU A 20 1.48 3.51 -15.87
N SER A 21 0.62 4.47 -15.64
CA SER A 21 -0.09 4.51 -14.38
C SER A 21 -1.03 3.33 -14.23
N THR A 22 -1.60 2.84 -15.31
CA THR A 22 -2.49 1.70 -15.19
C THR A 22 -1.72 0.41 -15.05
N GLU A 23 -0.47 0.38 -15.47
CA GLU A 23 0.28 -0.82 -15.40
C GLU A 23 1.04 -1.01 -14.13
N LEU A 24 1.10 -0.04 -13.29
CA LEU A 24 1.94 -0.09 -12.12
C LEU A 24 1.21 -0.32 -10.81
N LEU A 25 0.14 -1.08 -10.85
CA LEU A 25 -0.53 -1.43 -9.63
C LEU A 25 0.35 -2.37 -8.83
N PRO A 26 0.67 -2.05 -7.61
CA PRO A 26 1.54 -2.91 -6.82
C PRO A 26 0.90 -4.25 -6.54
N LYS A 27 1.68 -5.29 -6.60
CA LYS A 27 1.21 -6.60 -6.22
C LYS A 27 1.48 -6.79 -4.75
N LEU A 28 0.50 -7.24 -4.02
CA LEU A 28 0.58 -7.34 -2.58
C LEU A 28 0.39 -8.77 -2.11
N ASN A 29 1.20 -9.15 -1.11
CA ASN A 29 0.92 -10.33 -0.34
C ASN A 29 0.37 -9.86 1.00
N THR A 30 -0.63 -10.53 1.52
CA THR A 30 -1.21 -10.18 2.80
C THR A 30 -0.56 -11.00 3.90
N LEU A 31 -0.16 -10.35 4.99
CA LEU A 31 0.35 -11.07 6.13
C LEU A 31 -0.74 -11.27 7.18
N GLY A 32 -1.67 -10.39 7.27
CA GLY A 32 -2.82 -10.56 8.15
C GLY A 32 -3.11 -9.38 9.05
N CYS A 33 -3.99 -9.61 10.00
CA CYS A 33 -4.53 -8.61 10.89
C CYS A 33 -3.90 -8.80 12.28
N PHE A 34 -3.23 -7.77 12.78
CA PHE A 34 -2.45 -7.86 14.01
C PHE A 34 -2.75 -6.72 14.96
N VAL A 35 -2.55 -6.96 16.24
CA VAL A 35 -2.80 -5.96 17.27
C VAL A 35 -1.67 -4.93 17.30
N GLU A 36 -2.04 -3.67 17.42
CA GLU A 36 -1.09 -2.59 17.68
C GLU A 36 -1.40 -1.97 19.05
N LYS A 37 -0.42 -1.35 19.65
CA LYS A 37 -0.59 -0.72 20.95
C LYS A 37 -0.09 0.71 20.92
N LYS A 38 -0.39 1.45 21.97
CA LYS A 38 -0.09 2.87 22.03
C LYS A 38 1.33 3.15 22.50
N ARG A 39 1.82 4.28 22.13
CA ARG A 39 3.02 4.91 22.74
C ARG A 39 4.23 3.97 22.68
N LYS A 40 4.86 3.73 23.79
CA LYS A 40 6.10 2.97 23.83
C LYS A 40 5.92 1.53 23.41
N LEU A 41 4.69 1.01 23.42
CA LEU A 41 4.43 -0.35 23.02
C LEU A 41 4.10 -0.47 21.54
N ARG A 42 4.12 0.65 20.82
CA ARG A 42 3.79 0.66 19.41
C ARG A 42 4.86 -0.07 18.62
N LEU A 43 4.44 -0.91 17.70
CA LEU A 43 5.35 -1.70 16.89
C LEU A 43 5.75 -0.99 15.60
N LEU A 44 4.82 -0.26 14.98
CA LEU A 44 5.09 0.44 13.75
C LEU A 44 5.11 1.94 14.05
N ASN A 45 6.24 2.56 13.90
CA ASN A 45 6.42 3.93 14.36
C ASN A 45 6.49 4.99 13.28
N ILE A 46 6.45 4.59 12.02
CA ILE A 46 6.53 5.53 10.90
C ILE A 46 5.19 5.59 10.21
N LYS A 47 4.45 6.70 10.41
CA LYS A 47 3.23 6.93 9.67
C LYS A 47 3.62 7.70 8.43
N PHE A 48 3.46 7.12 7.28
CA PHE A 48 3.93 7.75 6.06
C PHE A 48 2.81 8.33 5.20
N GLY A 49 1.59 8.20 5.64
CA GLY A 49 0.48 8.83 4.94
C GLY A 49 -0.84 8.49 5.59
N SER A 50 -1.89 9.15 5.17
CA SER A 50 -3.23 8.85 5.65
C SER A 50 -4.25 9.14 4.56
N PHE A 51 -5.10 8.18 4.32
CA PHE A 51 -6.22 8.30 3.42
C PHE A 51 -7.53 8.01 4.14
N ALA A 52 -7.52 8.14 5.46
CA ALA A 52 -8.70 7.84 6.27
C ALA A 52 -9.88 8.74 5.92
N SER A 53 -9.62 9.97 5.54
CA SER A 53 -10.70 10.90 5.20
C SER A 53 -11.44 10.50 3.94
N SER A 54 -10.85 9.69 3.09
CA SER A 54 -11.51 9.24 1.88
C SER A 54 -11.89 7.76 1.94
N TYR A 55 -11.86 7.17 3.14
CA TYR A 55 -12.22 5.77 3.30
C TYR A 55 -13.69 5.57 2.93
N SER A 56 -13.95 4.51 2.20
CA SER A 56 -15.32 4.14 1.84
C SER A 56 -15.59 2.71 2.27
N PRO A 57 -16.59 2.49 3.11
CA PRO A 57 -16.92 1.11 3.53
C PRO A 57 -17.32 0.22 2.36
N SER A 58 -17.81 0.79 1.27
CA SER A 58 -18.18 0.00 0.11
C SER A 58 -16.99 -0.39 -0.73
N ASP A 59 -15.84 0.26 -0.54
CA ASP A 59 -14.63 -0.05 -1.28
C ASP A 59 -13.39 0.19 -0.41
N PRO A 60 -13.22 -0.62 0.63
CA PRO A 60 -12.07 -0.43 1.51
C PRO A 60 -10.75 -0.69 0.82
N HIS A 61 -10.76 -1.51 -0.21
CA HIS A 61 -9.53 -1.85 -0.92
C HIS A 61 -8.91 -0.63 -1.61
N ALA A 62 -9.70 0.36 -1.97
CA ALA A 62 -9.17 1.57 -2.57
C ALA A 62 -8.15 2.25 -1.66
N THR A 63 -8.39 2.22 -0.36
CA THR A 63 -7.47 2.79 0.61
C THR A 63 -6.17 1.98 0.68
N VAL A 64 -6.27 0.66 0.60
CA VAL A 64 -5.10 -0.20 0.57
C VAL A 64 -4.23 0.12 -0.63
N VAL A 65 -4.84 0.29 -1.79
CA VAL A 65 -4.12 0.62 -3.01
C VAL A 65 -3.39 1.95 -2.88
N LYS A 66 -4.03 2.94 -2.26
CA LYS A 66 -3.38 4.24 -2.06
C LYS A 66 -2.16 4.13 -1.16
N CYS A 67 -2.27 3.38 -0.07
CA CYS A 67 -1.11 3.16 0.80
C CYS A 67 -0.02 2.38 0.06
N ALA A 68 -0.39 1.41 -0.77
CA ALA A 68 0.57 0.62 -1.52
C ALA A 68 1.35 1.46 -2.53
N HIS A 69 0.67 2.37 -3.23
CA HIS A 69 1.34 3.26 -4.16
C HIS A 69 2.31 4.18 -3.42
N LEU A 70 1.91 4.70 -2.28
CA LEU A 70 2.76 5.58 -1.52
C LEU A 70 3.95 4.80 -0.95
N ALA A 71 3.74 3.58 -0.50
CA ALA A 71 4.83 2.73 -0.03
C ALA A 71 5.83 2.45 -1.14
N ARG A 72 5.34 2.22 -2.36
CA ARG A 72 6.21 2.03 -3.50
C ARG A 72 7.04 3.28 -3.77
N ASP A 73 6.41 4.44 -3.77
CA ASP A 73 7.09 5.69 -4.03
C ASP A 73 8.17 5.99 -2.99
N MET A 74 7.98 5.51 -1.79
CA MET A 74 8.92 5.71 -0.69
C MET A 74 9.83 4.52 -0.45
N ASP A 75 9.69 3.51 -1.29
CA ASP A 75 10.52 2.30 -1.27
C ASP A 75 10.37 1.49 0.02
N TYR A 76 9.16 1.42 0.54
CA TYR A 76 8.87 0.55 1.67
C TYR A 76 8.33 -0.78 1.16
N GLU A 77 9.01 -1.84 1.48
CA GLU A 77 8.56 -3.17 1.05
C GLU A 77 7.36 -3.65 1.87
N TYR A 78 7.33 -3.33 3.14
CA TYR A 78 6.26 -3.75 4.02
C TYR A 78 5.53 -2.53 4.56
N PHE A 79 4.23 -2.64 4.69
CA PHE A 79 3.43 -1.58 5.29
C PHE A 79 2.17 -2.15 5.91
N ALA A 80 1.50 -1.34 6.71
CA ALA A 80 0.24 -1.71 7.30
C ALA A 80 -0.77 -0.59 7.12
N VAL A 81 -2.04 -0.97 7.06
CA VAL A 81 -3.13 -0.01 7.01
C VAL A 81 -3.88 -0.12 8.33
N GLN A 82 -3.98 1.00 9.04
CA GLN A 82 -4.57 1.08 10.35
C GLN A 82 -5.55 2.24 10.39
N ASN A 83 -6.48 2.19 11.31
CA ASN A 83 -7.39 3.32 11.58
C ASN A 83 -8.10 3.80 10.31
N LEU A 84 -8.57 2.86 9.52
CA LEU A 84 -9.34 3.07 8.30
C LEU A 84 -8.58 3.76 7.16
N GLY A 85 -7.29 3.96 7.27
CA GLY A 85 -6.58 4.55 6.16
C GLY A 85 -5.24 5.15 6.47
N ASP A 86 -4.75 5.00 7.69
CA ASP A 86 -3.40 5.44 8.02
C ASP A 86 -2.40 4.40 7.53
N CYS A 87 -1.40 4.86 6.83
CA CYS A 87 -0.36 4.01 6.27
C CYS A 87 0.85 4.03 7.20
N TRP A 88 1.23 2.87 7.73
CA TRP A 88 2.30 2.77 8.71
C TRP A 88 3.37 1.78 8.28
N THR A 89 4.59 2.02 8.71
CA THR A 89 5.69 1.08 8.52
C THR A 89 6.69 1.23 9.68
N ASP A 90 7.77 0.49 9.59
CA ASP A 90 8.87 0.60 10.56
C ASP A 90 10.09 -0.05 9.93
N LYS A 91 11.28 0.36 10.32
CA LYS A 91 12.48 -0.25 9.77
C LYS A 91 12.62 -1.71 10.17
N ASP A 92 12.01 -2.09 11.29
CA ASP A 92 12.07 -3.46 11.79
C ASP A 92 10.72 -4.17 11.68
N ILE A 93 9.90 -3.75 10.74
CA ILE A 93 8.52 -4.25 10.60
C ILE A 93 8.47 -5.76 10.45
N VAL A 94 9.43 -6.34 9.73
CA VAL A 94 9.42 -7.77 9.47
C VAL A 94 9.53 -8.56 10.77
N ASP A 95 10.29 -8.05 11.72
CA ASP A 95 10.49 -8.73 12.98
C ASP A 95 9.47 -8.38 14.03
N ASN A 96 8.74 -7.29 13.82
CA ASN A 96 7.90 -6.73 14.87
C ASN A 96 6.40 -6.85 14.65
N TYR A 97 5.95 -6.95 13.42
CA TYR A 97 4.54 -6.75 13.10
C TYR A 97 3.57 -7.64 13.88
N ASP A 98 4.02 -8.82 14.28
CA ASP A 98 3.14 -9.78 14.94
C ASP A 98 3.40 -9.94 16.45
N LYS A 99 4.22 -9.09 17.03
CA LYS A 99 4.62 -9.25 18.41
C LYS A 99 3.49 -9.16 19.43
N HIS A 100 2.45 -8.41 19.12
CA HIS A 100 1.30 -8.29 20.02
C HIS A 100 0.18 -9.28 19.68
N GLY A 101 0.43 -10.16 18.72
CA GLY A 101 -0.52 -11.24 18.38
C GLY A 101 -1.52 -10.83 17.33
N LYS A 102 -2.29 -11.79 16.90
CA LYS A 102 -3.30 -11.55 15.87
C LYS A 102 -4.49 -10.84 16.45
N ALA A 103 -5.09 -9.97 15.66
CA ALA A 103 -6.33 -9.31 16.03
C ALA A 103 -7.51 -10.12 15.51
N LEU A 104 -8.69 -9.78 15.98
CA LEU A 104 -9.92 -10.46 15.53
C LEU A 104 -10.18 -10.05 14.08
N PRO A 105 -10.65 -10.97 13.26
CA PRO A 105 -10.86 -10.66 11.83
C PRO A 105 -11.82 -9.50 11.60
N GLN A 106 -12.82 -9.32 12.47
CA GLN A 106 -13.76 -8.23 12.30
C GLN A 106 -13.11 -6.85 12.50
N ASN A 107 -11.90 -6.82 13.02
CA ASN A 107 -11.18 -5.55 13.17
C ASN A 107 -10.37 -5.20 11.93
N CYS A 108 -10.45 -6.01 10.88
CA CYS A 108 -9.75 -5.76 9.64
C CYS A 108 -10.65 -6.07 8.45
N VAL A 109 -11.72 -5.34 8.33
CA VAL A 109 -12.68 -5.57 7.25
C VAL A 109 -12.10 -5.04 5.94
N GLY A 110 -12.10 -5.88 4.92
CA GLY A 110 -11.63 -5.45 3.60
C GLY A 110 -10.14 -5.16 3.52
N GLY A 111 -9.36 -5.71 4.45
CA GLY A 111 -7.92 -5.49 4.43
C GLY A 111 -7.48 -4.18 5.04
N VAL A 112 -8.36 -3.53 5.80
CA VAL A 112 -8.08 -2.24 6.43
C VAL A 112 -8.26 -2.41 7.93
N GLY A 113 -7.25 -2.12 8.71
CA GLY A 113 -7.33 -2.25 10.15
C GLY A 113 -8.14 -1.14 10.78
N ALA A 114 -8.83 -1.48 11.85
CA ALA A 114 -9.51 -0.51 12.68
C ALA A 114 -8.48 0.19 13.58
N SER A 115 -8.95 0.90 14.56
CA SER A 115 -8.09 1.59 15.52
C SER A 115 -7.19 0.57 16.22
N TYR A 116 -5.92 0.88 16.32
CA TYR A 116 -4.92 0.00 16.96
C TYR A 116 -4.92 -1.43 16.41
N THR A 117 -5.15 -1.54 15.11
CA THR A 117 -5.14 -2.82 14.41
C THR A 117 -4.46 -2.62 13.08
N ASN A 118 -3.43 -3.40 12.82
CA ASN A 118 -2.66 -3.32 11.60
C ASN A 118 -3.03 -4.45 10.67
N PHE A 119 -3.48 -4.12 9.46
CA PHE A 119 -3.51 -5.15 8.41
C PHE A 119 -2.23 -4.99 7.63
N VAL A 120 -1.37 -6.01 7.65
CA VAL A 120 0.00 -5.92 7.17
C VAL A 120 0.15 -6.52 5.79
N TYR A 121 0.86 -5.81 4.93
CA TYR A 121 1.09 -6.19 3.54
C TYR A 121 2.56 -6.19 3.22
N ARG A 122 2.93 -7.03 2.27
CA ARG A 122 4.26 -6.96 1.64
C ARG A 122 4.05 -6.66 0.17
N ARG A 123 4.74 -5.65 -0.35
CA ARG A 123 4.73 -5.39 -1.78
C ARG A 123 5.70 -6.38 -2.42
N ARG A 124 5.22 -7.11 -3.42
CA ARG A 124 6.13 -7.96 -4.14
C ARG A 124 7.00 -7.08 -5.02
N PRO A 125 8.28 -7.36 -5.14
CA PRO A 125 9.14 -6.59 -6.01
C PRO A 125 8.61 -6.71 -7.43
N GLU A 126 8.74 -5.66 -8.19
CA GLU A 126 8.33 -5.72 -9.56
C GLU A 126 9.28 -6.62 -10.28
N SER A 127 8.77 -7.44 -11.14
CA SER A 127 9.58 -8.38 -11.78
C SER A 127 10.56 -7.66 -12.68
N SER A 128 11.75 -8.14 -12.74
CA SER A 128 12.70 -7.52 -13.58
C SER A 128 12.66 -8.13 -14.93
N VAL A 129 11.54 -8.40 -15.38
CA VAL A 129 11.35 -8.93 -16.67
C VAL A 129 12.01 -8.16 -17.67
N SER A 130 11.99 -6.91 -17.50
CA SER A 130 12.53 -6.07 -18.51
C SER A 130 13.94 -6.35 -18.79
N THR A 131 14.65 -6.88 -17.88
CA THR A 131 16.01 -7.01 -18.14
C THR A 131 16.30 -8.16 -19.02
N SER A 132 15.42 -9.08 -19.05
CA SER A 132 15.72 -10.26 -19.72
C SER A 132 15.91 -10.09 -21.15
N ARG A 133 15.24 -9.13 -21.81
CA ARG A 133 15.34 -9.10 -23.13
C ARG A 133 16.35 -8.25 -23.60
N SER A 134 16.99 -7.64 -22.79
CA SER A 134 17.88 -6.68 -23.32
C SER A 134 18.95 -7.26 -24.11
N HIS A 135 19.27 -8.46 -23.95
CA HIS A 135 20.31 -8.90 -24.65
C HIS A 135 20.05 -9.46 -25.88
N ILE A 136 19.11 -9.29 -26.42
CA ILE A 136 18.96 -9.83 -27.64
C ILE A 136 19.71 -9.18 -28.73
#